data_d19c89d8176432657c109c17f2d481f9
#
_entry.id   d19c89d8176432657c109c17f2d481f9
#
_cell.length_a   1.000
_cell.length_b   1.000
_cell.length_c   1.000
_cell.angle_alpha   90.00
_cell.angle_beta   90.00
_cell.angle_gamma   90.00
#
_symmetry.space_group_name_H-M   'P 1'
#
loop_
_entity.id
_entity.type
_entity.pdbx_description
1 polymer ?
#
loop_
_entity_poly.entity_id
_entity_poly.type
_entity_poly.pdbx_seq_one_letter_code
_entity_poly.pdbx_strand_id
1 'polypeptide(L)'
;MGSSIGGREVVLAAGKEGDILVRGSSIISDEATTLTGRNIGIAAAQSRYLDSEFHQTQKSGLSGGIKSGVVSKGYSKSRQSLQHNADITRLSESQIGSLKGNTTLAAAEQIDTRAATLSAGNNLTLQAQSIHLGAAYARERDQIEAHSKQSGISLGLNLKAPEVRQVEKRIEGIQNARRQDGALKKWQAWDSGSIAANTEQFMPAIGFSATHSRSQRQEQQDYLRAIGSRAQAGGTVRMQAGAGDL
;
A
#
# COMPACT_ATOMS: atom_id res chain seq x y z
N MET A 1 1.09 -2.23 18.67
CA MET A 1 1.70 -1.15 19.48
C MET A 1 2.96 -1.71 20.10
N GLY A 2 4.07 -0.98 20.05
CA GLY A 2 5.33 -1.35 20.70
C GLY A 2 5.44 -0.67 22.06
N SER A 3 6.30 -1.21 22.92
CA SER A 3 6.66 -0.63 24.21
C SER A 3 7.97 0.16 24.06
N SER A 4 8.19 1.12 24.96
CA SER A 4 9.44 1.87 25.04
C SER A 4 10.04 1.74 26.43
N ILE A 5 11.31 1.41 26.48
CA ILE A 5 12.12 1.37 27.69
C ILE A 5 13.27 2.34 27.50
N GLY A 6 13.46 3.25 28.45
CA GLY A 6 14.53 4.24 28.40
C GLY A 6 15.07 4.53 29.77
N GLY A 7 16.33 4.98 29.84
CA GLY A 7 17.01 5.35 31.05
C GLY A 7 18.47 5.71 30.81
N ARG A 8 19.19 6.11 31.84
CA ARG A 8 20.63 6.34 31.75
C ARG A 8 21.36 5.06 31.35
N GLU A 9 21.04 3.99 32.02
CA GLU A 9 21.47 2.62 31.68
C GLU A 9 20.26 1.71 31.68
N VAL A 10 20.24 0.75 30.77
CA VAL A 10 19.17 -0.26 30.66
C VAL A 10 19.81 -1.64 30.67
N VAL A 11 19.44 -2.45 31.67
CA VAL A 11 19.89 -3.83 31.76
C VAL A 11 18.66 -4.74 31.80
N LEU A 12 18.58 -5.64 30.83
CA LEU A 12 17.59 -6.71 30.78
C LEU A 12 18.31 -8.04 30.91
N ALA A 13 18.02 -8.77 32.00
CA ALA A 13 18.61 -10.06 32.26
C ALA A 13 17.52 -11.11 32.50
N ALA A 14 17.46 -12.11 31.62
CA ALA A 14 16.52 -13.23 31.74
C ALA A 14 17.14 -14.46 32.41
N GLY A 15 18.41 -14.36 32.83
CA GLY A 15 19.15 -15.50 33.41
C GLY A 15 19.60 -16.49 32.32
N LYS A 16 20.22 -17.58 32.77
CA LYS A 16 20.81 -18.58 31.83
C LYS A 16 19.79 -19.45 31.10
N GLU A 17 18.60 -19.57 31.69
CA GLU A 17 17.50 -20.39 31.15
C GLU A 17 16.40 -19.58 30.48
N GLY A 18 16.41 -18.26 30.66
CA GLY A 18 15.37 -17.37 30.18
C GLY A 18 15.67 -16.75 28.82
N ASP A 19 14.63 -16.53 28.04
CA ASP A 19 14.70 -15.89 26.75
C ASP A 19 14.24 -14.42 26.82
N ILE A 20 14.86 -13.57 26.03
CA ILE A 20 14.43 -12.18 25.81
C ILE A 20 13.80 -12.08 24.45
N LEU A 21 12.55 -11.62 24.38
CA LEU A 21 11.86 -11.35 23.12
C LEU A 21 11.41 -9.90 23.06
N VAL A 22 11.95 -9.15 22.11
CA VAL A 22 11.58 -7.76 21.81
C VAL A 22 10.86 -7.71 20.48
N ARG A 23 9.64 -7.14 20.46
CA ARG A 23 8.86 -7.09 19.23
C ARG A 23 8.23 -5.72 19.04
N GLY A 24 8.63 -5.02 17.95
CA GLY A 24 8.13 -3.70 17.60
C GLY A 24 8.33 -2.65 18.69
N SER A 25 9.38 -2.78 19.48
CA SER A 25 9.61 -2.02 20.71
C SER A 25 10.95 -1.30 20.66
N SER A 26 11.07 -0.21 21.42
CA SER A 26 12.28 0.59 21.52
C SER A 26 12.90 0.45 22.90
N ILE A 27 14.18 0.09 22.95
CA ILE A 27 14.99 0.02 24.17
C ILE A 27 16.23 0.88 23.94
N ILE A 28 16.22 2.10 24.49
CA ILE A 28 17.29 3.07 24.23
C ILE A 28 17.72 3.69 25.56
N SER A 29 19.03 3.60 25.83
CA SER A 29 19.66 4.25 26.98
C SER A 29 20.53 5.44 26.55
N ASP A 30 20.85 6.31 27.53
CA ASP A 30 21.82 7.37 27.28
C ASP A 30 23.26 6.84 27.25
N GLU A 31 23.63 5.95 28.18
CA GLU A 31 25.01 5.49 28.38
C GLU A 31 25.25 4.04 28.00
N ALA A 32 24.44 3.09 28.49
CA ALA A 32 24.67 1.69 28.20
C ALA A 32 23.37 0.88 28.11
N THR A 33 23.30 -0.02 27.12
CA THR A 33 22.22 -1.01 27.00
C THR A 33 22.83 -2.42 27.03
N THR A 34 22.36 -3.26 27.96
CA THR A 34 22.82 -4.63 28.09
C THR A 34 21.64 -5.59 28.13
N LEU A 35 21.63 -6.58 27.24
CA LEU A 35 20.67 -7.67 27.19
C LEU A 35 21.41 -8.99 27.40
N THR A 36 20.96 -9.79 28.37
CA THR A 36 21.55 -11.12 28.65
C THR A 36 20.48 -12.18 28.86
N GLY A 37 20.62 -13.32 28.18
CA GLY A 37 19.66 -14.42 28.28
C GLY A 37 20.16 -15.69 27.60
N ARG A 38 19.32 -16.73 27.60
CA ARG A 38 19.61 -17.94 26.81
C ARG A 38 19.50 -17.63 25.31
N ASN A 39 18.34 -17.14 24.89
CA ASN A 39 18.12 -16.65 23.54
C ASN A 39 17.68 -15.18 23.56
N ILE A 40 18.09 -14.41 22.55
CA ILE A 40 17.67 -13.04 22.37
C ILE A 40 17.05 -12.90 20.98
N GLY A 41 15.72 -12.71 20.94
CA GLY A 41 14.94 -12.50 19.74
C GLY A 41 14.49 -11.05 19.60
N ILE A 42 14.83 -10.38 18.50
CA ILE A 42 14.46 -8.99 18.25
C ILE A 42 13.78 -8.91 16.89
N ALA A 43 12.49 -8.64 16.88
CA ALA A 43 11.72 -8.63 15.64
C ALA A 43 10.85 -7.40 15.49
N ALA A 44 10.57 -6.99 14.28
CA ALA A 44 9.53 -6.03 14.00
C ALA A 44 8.15 -6.58 14.42
N ALA A 45 7.28 -5.71 14.92
CA ALA A 45 5.87 -6.02 15.03
C ALA A 45 5.19 -5.87 13.66
N GLN A 46 4.27 -6.77 13.38
CA GLN A 46 3.44 -6.72 12.19
C GLN A 46 2.03 -6.27 12.55
N SER A 47 1.51 -5.32 11.78
CA SER A 47 0.10 -4.95 11.81
C SER A 47 -0.49 -5.17 10.43
N ARG A 48 -1.63 -5.84 10.37
CA ARG A 48 -2.36 -6.07 9.12
C ARG A 48 -3.60 -5.20 9.10
N TYR A 49 -3.77 -4.46 8.05
CA TYR A 49 -4.91 -3.62 7.77
C TYR A 49 -5.64 -4.17 6.55
N LEU A 50 -6.91 -4.45 6.71
CA LEU A 50 -7.79 -4.89 5.64
C LEU A 50 -8.82 -3.81 5.42
N ASP A 51 -8.91 -3.32 4.20
CA ASP A 51 -9.92 -2.36 3.78
C ASP A 51 -10.71 -2.94 2.62
N SER A 52 -12.03 -2.81 2.67
CA SER A 52 -12.91 -3.27 1.61
C SER A 52 -14.01 -2.24 1.41
N GLU A 53 -14.00 -1.64 0.24
CA GLU A 53 -14.93 -0.60 -0.15
C GLU A 53 -15.73 -1.05 -1.36
N PHE A 54 -17.06 -0.91 -1.29
CA PHE A 54 -17.96 -1.22 -2.38
C PHE A 54 -18.87 -0.05 -2.68
N HIS A 55 -18.81 0.44 -3.90
CA HIS A 55 -19.68 1.49 -4.41
C HIS A 55 -20.51 0.97 -5.58
N GLN A 56 -21.80 1.20 -5.54
CA GLN A 56 -22.70 0.90 -6.65
C GLN A 56 -23.60 2.08 -6.96
N THR A 57 -23.62 2.47 -8.22
CA THR A 57 -24.51 3.52 -8.72
C THR A 57 -25.37 2.97 -9.84
N GLN A 58 -26.68 3.19 -9.75
CA GLN A 58 -27.62 2.87 -10.81
C GLN A 58 -28.39 4.14 -11.17
N LYS A 59 -28.40 4.47 -12.45
CA LYS A 59 -29.13 5.60 -13.00
C LYS A 59 -30.02 5.10 -14.13
N SER A 60 -31.27 5.56 -14.17
CA SER A 60 -32.18 5.31 -15.27
C SER A 60 -33.07 6.52 -15.46
N GLY A 61 -33.36 6.88 -16.68
CA GLY A 61 -34.23 8.02 -16.95
C GLY A 61 -34.37 8.35 -18.42
N LEU A 62 -35.33 9.22 -18.68
CA LEU A 62 -35.52 9.87 -19.96
C LEU A 62 -34.47 10.96 -20.09
N SER A 63 -33.77 10.96 -21.20
CA SER A 63 -32.85 12.03 -21.57
C SER A 63 -33.37 12.74 -22.80
N GLY A 64 -33.27 14.05 -22.81
CA GLY A 64 -33.57 14.86 -23.97
C GLY A 64 -32.64 16.08 -23.99
N GLY A 65 -32.18 16.43 -25.15
CA GLY A 65 -31.28 17.57 -25.26
C GLY A 65 -31.01 17.97 -26.70
N ILE A 66 -30.50 19.17 -26.87
CA ILE A 66 -29.99 19.67 -28.14
C ILE A 66 -28.48 19.80 -27.92
N LYS A 67 -27.69 19.05 -28.68
CA LYS A 67 -26.24 19.10 -28.62
C LYS A 67 -25.67 19.10 -30.03
N SER A 68 -24.89 20.14 -30.36
CA SER A 68 -24.22 20.27 -31.67
C SER A 68 -25.16 20.15 -32.90
N GLY A 69 -26.39 20.68 -32.77
CA GLY A 69 -27.38 20.61 -33.86
C GLY A 69 -28.17 19.29 -33.94
N VAL A 70 -28.03 18.41 -32.97
CA VAL A 70 -28.81 17.17 -32.86
C VAL A 70 -29.80 17.32 -31.71
N VAL A 71 -31.10 17.19 -32.06
CA VAL A 71 -32.20 17.08 -31.07
C VAL A 71 -32.35 15.60 -30.75
N SER A 72 -32.18 15.19 -29.53
CA SER A 72 -32.30 13.79 -29.12
C SER A 72 -33.30 13.64 -27.97
N LYS A 73 -34.11 12.56 -28.05
CA LYS A 73 -34.90 12.03 -26.93
C LYS A 73 -34.60 10.56 -26.77
N GLY A 74 -34.38 10.10 -25.55
CA GLY A 74 -34.05 8.71 -25.31
C GLY A 74 -34.29 8.27 -23.89
N TYR A 75 -34.29 6.98 -23.68
CA TYR A 75 -34.26 6.34 -22.36
C TYR A 75 -32.91 5.64 -22.19
N SER A 76 -32.27 5.89 -21.07
CA SER A 76 -30.99 5.24 -20.75
C SER A 76 -31.04 4.61 -19.36
N LYS A 77 -30.35 3.48 -19.21
CA LYS A 77 -30.09 2.82 -17.94
C LYS A 77 -28.59 2.54 -17.84
N SER A 78 -27.99 3.03 -16.78
CA SER A 78 -26.60 2.74 -16.47
C SER A 78 -26.47 2.14 -15.08
N ARG A 79 -25.59 1.16 -14.94
CA ARG A 79 -25.18 0.54 -13.68
C ARG A 79 -23.68 0.49 -13.61
N GLN A 80 -23.15 1.02 -12.56
CA GLN A 80 -21.72 1.07 -12.30
C GLN A 80 -21.47 0.50 -10.92
N SER A 81 -20.48 -0.38 -10.78
CA SER A 81 -20.00 -0.87 -9.49
C SER A 81 -18.48 -0.81 -9.44
N LEU A 82 -17.98 -0.38 -8.31
CA LEU A 82 -16.57 -0.37 -7.96
C LEU A 82 -16.40 -1.18 -6.69
N GLN A 83 -15.51 -2.14 -6.71
CA GLN A 83 -15.03 -2.84 -5.54
C GLN A 83 -13.52 -2.59 -5.40
N HIS A 84 -13.14 -2.13 -4.22
CA HIS A 84 -11.76 -1.91 -3.86
C HIS A 84 -11.44 -2.72 -2.61
N ASN A 85 -10.41 -3.55 -2.66
CA ASN A 85 -9.93 -4.33 -1.55
C ASN A 85 -8.44 -4.05 -1.37
N ALA A 86 -8.05 -3.62 -0.17
CA ALA A 86 -6.67 -3.41 0.20
C ALA A 86 -6.28 -4.31 1.38
N ASP A 87 -5.13 -5.01 1.25
CA ASP A 87 -4.53 -5.84 2.29
C ASP A 87 -3.10 -5.34 2.52
N ILE A 88 -2.92 -4.60 3.61
CA ILE A 88 -1.66 -3.91 3.90
C ILE A 88 -1.05 -4.47 5.17
N THR A 89 0.13 -5.06 5.07
CA THR A 89 0.95 -5.46 6.21
C THR A 89 2.04 -4.42 6.44
N ARG A 90 1.99 -3.75 7.56
CA ARG A 90 3.00 -2.77 8.01
C ARG A 90 3.90 -3.38 9.06
N LEU A 91 5.16 -2.99 9.03
CA LEU A 91 6.17 -3.37 10.00
C LEU A 91 6.52 -2.17 10.89
N SER A 92 6.55 -2.40 12.20
CA SER A 92 7.15 -1.48 13.17
C SER A 92 8.45 -2.10 13.64
N GLU A 93 9.57 -1.53 13.22
CA GLU A 93 10.91 -2.03 13.55
C GLU A 93 11.16 -1.96 15.06
N SER A 94 11.93 -2.92 15.59
CA SER A 94 12.47 -2.83 16.93
C SER A 94 13.78 -2.08 16.93
N GLN A 95 14.01 -1.26 17.94
CA GLN A 95 15.22 -0.49 18.11
C GLN A 95 15.85 -0.79 19.47
N ILE A 96 17.11 -1.19 19.47
CA ILE A 96 17.88 -1.42 20.69
C ILE A 96 19.18 -0.67 20.58
N GLY A 97 19.50 0.13 21.61
CA GLY A 97 20.72 0.87 21.54
C GLY A 97 21.04 1.77 22.73
N SER A 98 22.19 2.40 22.63
CA SER A 98 22.65 3.48 23.50
C SER A 98 23.03 4.71 22.69
N LEU A 99 22.76 5.90 23.21
CA LEU A 99 23.05 7.14 22.52
C LEU A 99 24.55 7.51 22.55
N LYS A 100 25.21 7.30 23.68
CA LYS A 100 26.59 7.72 23.89
C LYS A 100 27.57 6.58 24.16
N GLY A 101 27.08 5.48 24.72
CA GLY A 101 27.93 4.42 25.22
C GLY A 101 27.80 3.11 24.44
N ASN A 102 27.93 2.01 25.17
CA ASN A 102 28.00 0.70 24.57
C ASN A 102 26.64 -0.01 24.56
N THR A 103 26.44 -0.83 23.55
CA THR A 103 25.30 -1.75 23.49
C THR A 103 25.83 -3.17 23.43
N THR A 104 25.43 -4.01 24.39
CA THR A 104 25.88 -5.39 24.52
C THR A 104 24.69 -6.34 24.53
N LEU A 105 24.68 -7.29 23.62
CA LEU A 105 23.76 -8.41 23.57
C LEU A 105 24.57 -9.70 23.77
N ALA A 106 24.31 -10.42 24.87
CA ALA A 106 24.98 -11.64 25.18
C ALA A 106 23.97 -12.76 25.39
N ALA A 107 23.90 -13.69 24.45
CA ALA A 107 23.06 -14.88 24.54
C ALA A 107 23.92 -16.13 24.74
N ALA A 108 23.41 -17.08 25.55
CA ALA A 108 24.07 -18.36 25.70
C ALA A 108 24.00 -19.22 24.42
N GLU A 109 22.90 -19.12 23.70
CA GLU A 109 22.66 -19.94 22.49
C GLU A 109 22.53 -19.06 21.24
N GLN A 110 21.50 -18.20 21.13
CA GLN A 110 21.19 -17.57 19.87
C GLN A 110 20.80 -16.09 20.01
N ILE A 111 21.27 -15.28 19.05
CA ILE A 111 20.73 -13.94 18.76
C ILE A 111 20.07 -13.99 17.39
N ASP A 112 18.74 -13.81 17.32
CA ASP A 112 17.98 -13.72 16.07
C ASP A 112 17.35 -12.34 15.96
N THR A 113 17.61 -11.65 14.84
CA THR A 113 17.01 -10.32 14.57
C THR A 113 16.28 -10.32 13.24
N ARG A 114 15.09 -9.67 13.19
CA ARG A 114 14.29 -9.53 11.97
C ARG A 114 13.71 -8.14 11.88
N ALA A 115 14.19 -7.36 10.91
CA ALA A 115 13.85 -5.95 10.76
C ALA A 115 14.02 -5.19 12.08
N ALA A 116 15.24 -5.20 12.60
CA ALA A 116 15.62 -4.55 13.83
C ALA A 116 16.83 -3.65 13.63
N THR A 117 16.88 -2.54 14.37
CA THR A 117 18.03 -1.63 14.40
C THR A 117 18.74 -1.77 15.73
N LEU A 118 19.99 -2.20 15.67
CA LEU A 118 20.91 -2.24 16.82
C LEU A 118 21.89 -1.09 16.70
N SER A 119 21.99 -0.23 17.70
CA SER A 119 22.85 0.95 17.68
C SER A 119 23.65 1.14 18.95
N ALA A 120 24.82 1.69 18.83
CA ALA A 120 25.62 2.10 19.97
C ALA A 120 26.31 3.43 19.66
N GLY A 121 26.33 4.36 20.63
CA GLY A 121 27.11 5.59 20.50
C GLY A 121 28.61 5.33 20.46
N ASN A 122 29.07 4.27 21.12
CA ASN A 122 30.46 3.84 21.12
C ASN A 122 30.61 2.45 20.50
N ASN A 123 30.54 1.34 21.26
CA ASN A 123 30.75 -0.01 20.75
C ASN A 123 29.49 -0.86 20.81
N LEU A 124 29.25 -1.62 19.77
CA LEU A 124 28.19 -2.64 19.69
C LEU A 124 28.82 -4.02 19.76
N THR A 125 28.45 -4.81 20.76
CA THR A 125 28.93 -6.18 20.95
C THR A 125 27.77 -7.16 20.91
N LEU A 126 27.84 -8.14 20.01
CA LEU A 126 26.93 -9.28 19.92
C LEU A 126 27.74 -10.54 20.21
N GLN A 127 27.30 -11.33 21.19
CA GLN A 127 27.95 -12.58 21.58
C GLN A 127 26.93 -13.69 21.77
N ALA A 128 27.06 -14.79 21.02
CA ALA A 128 26.20 -15.97 21.11
C ALA A 128 26.91 -17.20 20.51
N GLN A 129 26.28 -18.37 20.59
CA GLN A 129 26.74 -19.53 19.78
C GLN A 129 26.37 -19.31 18.30
N SER A 130 25.21 -18.72 18.03
CA SER A 130 24.72 -18.41 16.69
C SER A 130 24.15 -16.98 16.67
N ILE A 131 24.48 -16.21 15.60
CA ILE A 131 23.98 -14.87 15.38
C ILE A 131 23.36 -14.80 13.99
N HIS A 132 22.06 -14.41 13.94
CA HIS A 132 21.34 -14.29 12.70
C HIS A 132 20.72 -12.90 12.57
N LEU A 133 21.09 -12.17 11.51
CA LEU A 133 20.55 -10.86 11.17
C LEU A 133 19.66 -10.97 9.94
N GLY A 134 18.36 -11.17 10.15
CA GLY A 134 17.39 -11.43 9.11
C GLY A 134 16.58 -10.20 8.70
N ALA A 135 15.73 -10.38 7.71
CA ALA A 135 14.76 -9.40 7.22
C ALA A 135 13.33 -9.82 7.57
N ALA A 136 12.45 -8.84 7.65
CA ALA A 136 11.00 -9.03 7.63
C ALA A 136 10.39 -8.39 6.39
N TYR A 137 9.19 -8.81 6.02
CA TYR A 137 8.54 -8.36 4.78
C TYR A 137 7.25 -7.62 5.09
N ALA A 138 7.18 -6.40 4.59
CA ALA A 138 5.95 -5.63 4.48
C ALA A 138 5.30 -5.93 3.13
N ARG A 139 3.99 -6.10 3.11
CA ARG A 139 3.24 -6.38 1.88
C ARG A 139 2.08 -5.42 1.76
N GLU A 140 1.89 -4.93 0.55
CA GLU A 140 0.73 -4.13 0.17
C GLU A 140 0.12 -4.76 -1.07
N ARG A 141 -1.13 -5.20 -0.94
CA ARG A 141 -1.92 -5.72 -2.04
C ARG A 141 -3.13 -4.82 -2.20
N ASP A 142 -3.30 -4.30 -3.40
CA ASP A 142 -4.40 -3.45 -3.81
C ASP A 142 -5.12 -4.10 -4.99
N GLN A 143 -6.44 -4.27 -4.87
CA GLN A 143 -7.26 -4.89 -5.90
C GLN A 143 -8.47 -4.00 -6.16
N ILE A 144 -8.62 -3.58 -7.42
CA ILE A 144 -9.71 -2.74 -7.88
C ILE A 144 -10.46 -3.51 -8.96
N GLU A 145 -11.76 -3.68 -8.78
CA GLU A 145 -12.66 -4.25 -9.75
C GLU A 145 -13.78 -3.27 -10.08
N ALA A 146 -13.89 -2.88 -11.34
CA ALA A 146 -14.88 -1.94 -11.80
C ALA A 146 -15.71 -2.55 -12.92
N HIS A 147 -17.03 -2.48 -12.78
CA HIS A 147 -17.99 -2.92 -13.79
C HIS A 147 -18.86 -1.74 -14.20
N SER A 148 -19.05 -1.59 -15.48
CA SER A 148 -19.99 -0.62 -16.06
C SER A 148 -20.89 -1.30 -17.08
N LYS A 149 -22.19 -1.10 -16.96
CA LYS A 149 -23.18 -1.52 -17.96
C LYS A 149 -24.03 -0.33 -18.31
N GLN A 150 -24.14 -0.04 -19.58
CA GLN A 150 -25.01 1.01 -20.08
C GLN A 150 -25.86 0.45 -21.21
N SER A 151 -27.14 0.74 -21.18
CA SER A 151 -28.08 0.46 -22.25
C SER A 151 -28.99 1.65 -22.48
N GLY A 152 -29.30 1.94 -23.73
CA GLY A 152 -30.17 3.06 -24.03
C GLY A 152 -30.76 2.95 -25.42
N ILE A 153 -31.89 3.59 -25.62
CA ILE A 153 -32.54 3.79 -26.89
C ILE A 153 -32.72 5.29 -27.07
N SER A 154 -32.25 5.83 -28.18
CA SER A 154 -32.46 7.23 -28.47
C SER A 154 -32.92 7.46 -29.90
N LEU A 155 -33.78 8.45 -30.07
CA LEU A 155 -34.22 9.00 -31.34
C LEU A 155 -33.56 10.36 -31.48
N GLY A 156 -32.83 10.56 -32.57
CA GLY A 156 -32.11 11.81 -32.83
C GLY A 156 -32.47 12.39 -34.19
N LEU A 157 -32.70 13.71 -34.25
CA LEU A 157 -32.82 14.51 -35.45
C LEU A 157 -31.56 15.35 -35.60
N ASN A 158 -30.78 15.13 -36.66
CA ASN A 158 -29.58 15.89 -36.95
C ASN A 158 -29.91 17.10 -37.82
N LEU A 159 -29.69 18.30 -37.28
CA LEU A 159 -29.99 19.55 -37.98
C LEU A 159 -28.78 20.22 -38.64
N LYS A 160 -27.55 19.77 -38.32
CA LYS A 160 -26.29 20.23 -38.96
C LYS A 160 -25.12 19.29 -38.64
N ALA A 161 -24.14 19.22 -39.53
CA ALA A 161 -22.90 18.43 -39.36
C ALA A 161 -21.93 19.08 -38.36
N PRO A 162 -21.21 18.34 -37.55
CA PRO A 162 -20.40 18.86 -36.45
C PRO A 162 -18.92 19.03 -36.76
N GLU A 163 -18.30 20.01 -36.13
CA GLU A 163 -16.85 20.19 -36.13
C GLU A 163 -16.19 19.54 -34.88
N VAL A 164 -15.00 18.98 -35.14
CA VAL A 164 -14.18 18.05 -34.34
C VAL A 164 -13.58 18.59 -33.01
N ARG A 165 -13.89 19.78 -32.57
CA ARG A 165 -13.18 20.48 -31.46
C ARG A 165 -13.45 19.99 -30.02
N GLN A 166 -14.32 19.01 -29.78
CA GLN A 166 -14.67 18.60 -28.41
C GLN A 166 -13.87 17.39 -27.89
N VAL A 167 -13.14 16.67 -28.74
CA VAL A 167 -12.38 15.49 -28.32
C VAL A 167 -11.14 15.88 -27.53
N GLU A 168 -10.48 16.97 -27.89
CA GLU A 168 -9.25 17.43 -27.22
C GLU A 168 -9.46 17.82 -25.74
N LYS A 169 -10.54 18.53 -25.42
CA LYS A 169 -10.82 18.94 -24.03
C LYS A 169 -11.15 17.78 -23.09
N ARG A 170 -11.63 16.65 -23.62
CA ARG A 170 -11.93 15.44 -22.81
C ARG A 170 -10.69 14.62 -22.54
N ILE A 171 -9.73 14.58 -23.46
CA ILE A 171 -8.44 13.91 -23.28
C ILE A 171 -7.64 14.62 -22.19
N GLU A 172 -7.65 15.93 -22.13
CA GLU A 172 -7.01 16.70 -21.04
C GLU A 172 -7.66 16.44 -19.68
N GLY A 173 -8.98 16.30 -19.61
CA GLY A 173 -9.70 15.94 -18.37
C GLY A 173 -9.31 14.56 -17.84
N ILE A 174 -9.15 13.58 -18.72
CA ILE A 174 -8.73 12.21 -18.37
C ILE A 174 -7.27 12.18 -17.90
N GLN A 175 -6.39 12.95 -18.55
CA GLN A 175 -4.98 13.03 -18.16
C GLN A 175 -4.79 13.71 -16.79
N ASN A 176 -5.60 14.73 -16.49
CA ASN A 176 -5.56 15.43 -15.20
C ASN A 176 -6.14 14.56 -14.07
N ALA A 177 -7.19 13.78 -14.32
CA ALA A 177 -7.76 12.85 -13.35
C ALA A 177 -6.82 11.68 -13.01
N ARG A 178 -5.96 11.23 -13.95
CA ARG A 178 -4.93 10.18 -13.70
C ARG A 178 -3.85 10.60 -12.70
N ARG A 179 -3.66 11.91 -12.48
CA ARG A 179 -2.66 12.44 -11.52
C ARG A 179 -3.18 12.52 -10.08
N GLN A 180 -4.45 12.19 -9.83
CA GLN A 180 -5.05 12.25 -8.50
C GLN A 180 -5.08 10.87 -7.85
N ASP A 181 -4.49 10.77 -6.67
CA ASP A 181 -4.46 9.54 -5.88
C ASP A 181 -5.84 9.21 -5.31
N GLY A 182 -6.25 7.95 -5.47
CA GLY A 182 -7.49 7.39 -4.96
C GLY A 182 -8.21 6.49 -5.96
N ALA A 183 -8.71 5.34 -5.50
CA ALA A 183 -9.38 4.34 -6.33
C ALA A 183 -10.61 4.90 -7.05
N LEU A 184 -11.42 5.69 -6.34
CA LEU A 184 -12.63 6.31 -6.90
C LEU A 184 -12.31 7.30 -8.03
N LYS A 185 -11.24 8.10 -7.88
CA LYS A 185 -10.80 9.05 -8.90
C LYS A 185 -10.21 8.37 -10.13
N LYS A 186 -9.42 7.31 -9.92
CA LYS A 186 -8.92 6.45 -11.02
C LYS A 186 -10.07 5.81 -11.79
N TRP A 187 -11.09 5.34 -11.08
CA TRP A 187 -12.28 4.76 -11.68
C TRP A 187 -13.10 5.78 -12.46
N GLN A 188 -13.33 6.98 -11.93
CA GLN A 188 -14.04 8.07 -12.63
C GLN A 188 -13.33 8.47 -13.94
N ALA A 189 -11.99 8.52 -13.93
CA ALA A 189 -11.20 8.80 -15.14
C ALA A 189 -11.37 7.70 -16.19
N TRP A 190 -11.39 6.43 -15.77
CA TRP A 190 -11.62 5.30 -16.65
C TRP A 190 -13.04 5.29 -17.23
N ASP A 191 -14.07 5.51 -16.40
CA ASP A 191 -15.47 5.55 -16.83
C ASP A 191 -15.72 6.66 -17.87
N SER A 192 -15.14 7.84 -17.63
CA SER A 192 -15.19 8.95 -18.58
C SER A 192 -14.54 8.60 -19.93
N GLY A 193 -13.45 7.81 -19.93
CA GLY A 193 -12.79 7.31 -21.12
C GLY A 193 -13.61 6.27 -21.89
N SER A 194 -14.30 5.38 -21.17
CA SER A 194 -15.15 4.34 -21.80
C SER A 194 -16.39 4.93 -22.46
N ILE A 195 -16.95 6.00 -21.91
CA ILE A 195 -18.08 6.71 -22.51
C ILE A 195 -17.66 7.45 -23.80
N ALA A 196 -16.43 7.96 -23.86
CA ALA A 196 -15.93 8.66 -25.05
C ALA A 196 -15.69 7.72 -26.25
N ALA A 197 -15.35 6.45 -26.01
CA ALA A 197 -15.07 5.48 -27.06
C ALA A 197 -16.32 4.98 -27.79
N ASN A 198 -17.54 5.21 -27.25
CA ASN A 198 -18.79 4.71 -27.82
C ASN A 198 -19.60 5.75 -28.61
N THR A 199 -19.01 6.88 -29.00
CA THR A 199 -19.77 8.01 -29.57
C THR A 199 -19.73 8.10 -31.11
N GLU A 200 -19.16 7.13 -31.81
CA GLU A 200 -19.10 7.17 -33.28
C GLU A 200 -20.09 6.21 -33.96
N GLN A 201 -21.32 6.67 -34.18
CA GLN A 201 -22.08 6.27 -35.36
C GLN A 201 -23.05 7.40 -35.74
N PHE A 202 -22.66 8.15 -36.74
CA PHE A 202 -23.51 9.17 -37.38
C PHE A 202 -24.39 8.57 -38.49
N MET A 203 -25.71 8.77 -38.37
CA MET A 203 -26.63 8.58 -39.47
C MET A 203 -27.37 9.89 -39.82
N PRO A 204 -27.66 10.17 -41.10
CA PRO A 204 -28.26 11.43 -41.52
C PRO A 204 -29.77 11.49 -41.25
N ALA A 205 -30.26 12.66 -40.89
CA ALA A 205 -31.62 13.18 -40.79
C ALA A 205 -32.52 12.62 -39.69
N ILE A 206 -32.80 11.35 -39.57
CA ILE A 206 -33.53 10.72 -38.48
C ILE A 206 -32.80 9.44 -38.10
N GLY A 207 -32.21 9.43 -36.91
CA GLY A 207 -31.46 8.29 -36.39
C GLY A 207 -32.18 7.64 -35.25
N PHE A 208 -32.42 6.35 -35.35
CA PHE A 208 -32.72 5.50 -34.20
C PHE A 208 -31.41 4.84 -33.74
N SER A 209 -31.00 5.03 -32.53
CA SER A 209 -29.83 4.35 -31.99
C SER A 209 -30.19 3.54 -30.74
N ALA A 210 -29.77 2.29 -30.73
CA ALA A 210 -29.78 1.46 -29.55
C ALA A 210 -28.31 1.25 -29.14
N THR A 211 -27.99 1.68 -27.93
CA THR A 211 -26.66 1.51 -27.38
C THR A 211 -26.66 0.47 -26.27
N HIS A 212 -25.75 -0.47 -26.37
CA HIS A 212 -25.45 -1.40 -25.29
C HIS A 212 -23.95 -1.48 -25.11
N SER A 213 -23.47 -1.05 -23.96
CA SER A 213 -22.06 -1.17 -23.62
C SER A 213 -21.90 -1.90 -22.29
N ARG A 214 -20.89 -2.76 -22.25
CA ARG A 214 -20.45 -3.44 -21.02
C ARG A 214 -18.95 -3.30 -20.94
N SER A 215 -18.48 -2.83 -19.81
CA SER A 215 -17.06 -2.70 -19.56
C SER A 215 -16.75 -3.31 -18.20
N GLN A 216 -15.64 -4.02 -18.14
CA GLN A 216 -15.08 -4.61 -16.92
C GLN A 216 -13.60 -4.31 -16.89
N ARG A 217 -13.14 -3.80 -15.74
CA ARG A 217 -11.73 -3.58 -15.48
C ARG A 217 -11.39 -4.24 -14.16
N GLN A 218 -10.30 -4.98 -14.16
CA GLN A 218 -9.69 -5.53 -12.98
C GLN A 218 -8.23 -5.08 -12.95
N GLU A 219 -7.83 -4.51 -11.83
CA GLU A 219 -6.46 -4.08 -11.58
C GLU A 219 -6.01 -4.66 -10.25
N GLN A 220 -4.85 -5.30 -10.25
CA GLN A 220 -4.23 -5.84 -9.04
C GLN A 220 -2.79 -5.38 -8.97
N GLN A 221 -2.43 -4.83 -7.82
CA GLN A 221 -1.06 -4.42 -7.51
C GLN A 221 -0.62 -5.16 -6.25
N ASP A 222 0.58 -5.72 -6.28
CA ASP A 222 1.17 -6.47 -5.15
C ASP A 222 2.60 -5.97 -4.97
N TYR A 223 2.85 -5.27 -3.86
CA TYR A 223 4.16 -4.75 -3.49
C TYR A 223 4.70 -5.51 -2.29
N LEU A 224 5.90 -6.06 -2.42
CA LEU A 224 6.63 -6.70 -1.35
C LEU A 224 7.89 -5.90 -1.06
N ARG A 225 8.05 -5.45 0.19
CA ARG A 225 9.22 -4.71 0.64
C ARG A 225 9.91 -5.48 1.76
N ALA A 226 11.16 -5.86 1.53
CA ALA A 226 12.01 -6.42 2.57
C ALA A 226 12.63 -5.30 3.41
N ILE A 227 12.61 -5.45 4.73
CA ILE A 227 13.28 -4.58 5.69
C ILE A 227 14.29 -5.46 6.43
N GLY A 228 15.58 -5.23 6.19
CA GLY A 228 16.66 -5.94 6.84
C GLY A 228 16.97 -5.44 8.24
N SER A 229 17.63 -6.25 9.03
CA SER A 229 18.21 -5.80 10.29
C SER A 229 19.48 -4.99 10.04
N ARG A 230 19.76 -4.03 10.92
CA ARG A 230 20.93 -3.14 10.85
C ARG A 230 21.65 -3.12 12.19
N ALA A 231 22.97 -3.24 12.13
CA ALA A 231 23.87 -3.08 13.27
C ALA A 231 24.84 -1.93 12.99
N GLN A 232 24.91 -0.93 13.87
CA GLN A 232 25.76 0.25 13.71
C GLN A 232 26.33 0.73 15.02
N ALA A 233 27.55 1.26 15.00
CA ALA A 233 28.19 1.85 16.17
C ALA A 233 29.01 3.08 15.77
N GLY A 234 29.16 4.03 16.69
CA GLY A 234 30.09 5.16 16.52
C GLY A 234 31.57 4.74 16.57
N GLY A 235 31.87 3.68 17.32
CA GLY A 235 33.18 3.03 17.40
C GLY A 235 33.21 1.70 16.65
N THR A 236 33.25 0.59 17.39
CA THR A 236 33.45 -0.76 16.83
C THR A 236 32.17 -1.58 16.89
N VAL A 237 31.83 -2.30 15.80
CA VAL A 237 30.85 -3.39 15.81
C VAL A 237 31.60 -4.71 15.91
N ARG A 238 31.34 -5.47 16.98
CA ARG A 238 31.92 -6.80 17.22
C ARG A 238 30.83 -7.83 17.27
N MET A 239 30.92 -8.84 16.42
CA MET A 239 30.06 -10.01 16.45
C MET A 239 30.92 -11.22 16.68
N GLN A 240 30.59 -12.01 17.70
CA GLN A 240 31.31 -13.21 18.08
C GLN A 240 30.34 -14.37 18.21
N ALA A 241 30.37 -15.27 17.23
CA ALA A 241 29.70 -16.55 17.32
C ALA A 241 30.66 -17.58 17.90
N GLY A 242 30.11 -18.56 18.65
CA GLY A 242 30.88 -19.69 19.14
C GLY A 242 31.26 -20.68 18.03
N ALA A 243 31.10 -21.98 18.25
CA ALA A 243 31.37 -23.01 17.25
C ALA A 243 30.28 -23.13 16.13
N GLY A 244 29.35 -22.18 16.06
CA GLY A 244 28.30 -22.09 15.07
C GLY A 244 28.52 -20.91 14.10
N ASP A 245 27.68 -20.85 13.06
CA ASP A 245 27.78 -19.87 11.96
C ASP A 245 27.39 -18.45 12.40
N LEU A 246 28.03 -17.48 11.75
CA LEU A 246 27.66 -16.06 11.71
C LEU A 246 26.62 -15.85 10.61
#